data_053c55eb72fd5883c09f0be9c1172ede
#
_entry.id   053c55eb72fd5883c09f0be9c1172ede
#
_cell.length_a   1.000
_cell.length_b   1.000
_cell.length_c   1.000
_cell.angle_alpha   90.00
_cell.angle_beta   90.00
_cell.angle_gamma   90.00
#
_symmetry.space_group_name_H-M   'P 1'
#
loop_
_entity.id
_entity.type
_entity.pdbx_description
1 polymer ?
#
loop_
_entity_poly.entity_id
_entity_poly.type
_entity_poly.pdbx_seq_one_letter_code
_entity_poly.pdbx_strand_id
1 'polypeptide(L)'
;MKNILKSIAAIALLSASAFAGDLVNVSGASKVAVSGYDTVAFFTDSKPVSGSPFIAAEYQGATYFFATEEHKKLFTDSPSKYAPQFGGFCAFGVAIDKLFPVDITTWQVRNEKLYLNLNQGILKKFNADFEGNVAKADKNWPGLVVKNGKSSDTASLNLKAKTFDGLLGRSTK
;
A
#
# COMPACT_ATOMS: atom_id res chain seq x y z
N MET A 1 41.40 -41.57 27.10
CA MET A 1 40.70 -41.24 25.84
C MET A 1 39.66 -40.19 26.18
N LYS A 2 39.94 -38.93 25.86
CA LYS A 2 39.09 -37.77 26.24
C LYS A 2 38.20 -37.39 25.07
N ASN A 3 36.90 -37.65 25.18
CA ASN A 3 35.92 -37.22 24.20
C ASN A 3 35.56 -35.74 24.44
N ILE A 4 35.99 -34.89 23.53
CA ILE A 4 35.62 -33.48 23.51
C ILE A 4 34.29 -33.37 22.74
N LEU A 5 33.17 -33.20 23.47
CA LEU A 5 31.91 -32.77 22.87
C LEU A 5 32.04 -31.32 22.40
N LYS A 6 32.02 -31.11 21.11
CA LYS A 6 31.91 -29.79 20.51
C LYS A 6 30.41 -29.40 20.48
N SER A 7 29.99 -28.56 21.43
CA SER A 7 28.68 -27.92 21.41
C SER A 7 28.68 -26.89 20.29
N ILE A 8 27.92 -27.17 19.23
CA ILE A 8 27.58 -26.17 18.18
C ILE A 8 26.45 -25.35 18.71
N ALA A 9 26.72 -24.14 19.19
CA ALA A 9 25.71 -23.17 19.50
C ALA A 9 25.15 -22.66 18.18
N ALA A 10 23.93 -23.10 17.83
CA ALA A 10 23.16 -22.53 16.74
C ALA A 10 22.71 -21.12 17.15
N ILE A 11 23.40 -20.10 16.65
CA ILE A 11 22.94 -18.72 16.76
C ILE A 11 21.74 -18.60 15.81
N ALA A 12 20.54 -18.67 16.35
CA ALA A 12 19.35 -18.27 15.65
C ALA A 12 19.44 -16.75 15.41
N LEU A 13 19.78 -16.36 14.18
CA LEU A 13 19.56 -14.99 13.74
C LEU A 13 18.05 -14.78 13.76
N LEU A 14 17.52 -14.18 14.83
CA LEU A 14 16.25 -13.49 14.79
C LEU A 14 16.44 -12.33 13.80
N SER A 15 16.01 -12.52 12.57
CA SER A 15 15.75 -11.41 11.67
C SER A 15 14.64 -10.59 12.34
N ALA A 16 15.05 -9.55 13.09
CA ALA A 16 14.16 -8.49 13.46
C ALA A 16 13.64 -7.91 12.13
N SER A 17 12.46 -8.36 11.72
CA SER A 17 11.67 -7.61 10.74
C SER A 17 11.49 -6.24 11.37
N ALA A 18 12.32 -5.29 10.95
CA ALA A 18 12.08 -3.89 11.25
C ALA A 18 10.67 -3.63 10.75
N PHE A 19 9.73 -3.49 11.67
CA PHE A 19 8.40 -2.97 11.38
C PHE A 19 8.65 -1.58 10.77
N ALA A 20 8.77 -1.53 9.45
CA ALA A 20 8.63 -0.30 8.73
C ALA A 20 7.25 0.21 9.12
N GLY A 21 7.21 1.38 9.78
CA GLY A 21 6.00 1.91 10.38
C GLY A 21 4.82 1.82 9.41
N ASP A 22 3.65 1.55 9.97
CA ASP A 22 2.42 1.30 9.24
C ASP A 22 1.94 2.60 8.55
N LEU A 23 2.45 2.85 7.34
CA LEU A 23 2.02 3.97 6.52
C LEU A 23 1.00 3.49 5.50
N VAL A 24 -0.28 3.73 5.79
CA VAL A 24 -1.40 3.37 4.91
C VAL A 24 -2.17 4.63 4.52
N ASN A 25 -2.57 4.71 3.26
CA ASN A 25 -3.46 5.74 2.76
C ASN A 25 -4.88 5.47 3.25
N VAL A 26 -5.30 6.19 4.27
CA VAL A 26 -6.58 5.98 4.95
C VAL A 26 -7.48 7.21 4.83
N SER A 27 -8.78 7.00 4.94
CA SER A 27 -9.80 8.05 4.96
C SER A 27 -10.56 8.06 6.28
N GLY A 28 -10.89 9.26 6.75
CA GLY A 28 -11.72 9.49 7.92
C GLY A 28 -11.07 9.09 9.25
N ALA A 29 -11.78 9.37 10.35
CA ALA A 29 -11.36 9.07 11.71
C ALA A 29 -11.23 7.55 11.97
N SER A 30 -11.99 6.74 11.25
CA SER A 30 -11.94 5.27 11.33
C SER A 30 -10.77 4.64 10.58
N LYS A 31 -9.88 5.46 10.00
CA LYS A 31 -8.68 5.00 9.27
C LYS A 31 -8.98 3.92 8.22
N VAL A 32 -10.02 4.13 7.42
CA VAL A 32 -10.45 3.17 6.40
C VAL A 32 -9.48 3.18 5.21
N ALA A 33 -8.89 2.03 4.93
CA ALA A 33 -8.01 1.82 3.78
C ALA A 33 -8.78 1.76 2.47
N VAL A 34 -8.14 2.15 1.37
CA VAL A 34 -8.65 2.03 -0.02
C VAL A 34 -10.08 2.57 -0.17
N SER A 35 -10.41 3.64 0.58
CA SER A 35 -11.75 4.26 0.59
C SER A 35 -12.90 3.26 0.84
N GLY A 36 -12.63 2.15 1.55
CA GLY A 36 -13.62 1.13 1.89
C GLY A 36 -13.91 0.12 0.78
N TYR A 37 -13.12 0.09 -0.29
CA TYR A 37 -13.21 -0.97 -1.29
C TYR A 37 -12.55 -2.26 -0.80
N ASP A 38 -13.14 -3.38 -1.17
CA ASP A 38 -12.66 -4.73 -0.87
C ASP A 38 -11.39 -5.05 -1.68
N THR A 39 -10.27 -5.15 -1.00
CA THR A 39 -8.99 -5.38 -1.69
C THR A 39 -8.85 -6.78 -2.25
N VAL A 40 -9.57 -7.77 -1.71
CA VAL A 40 -9.57 -9.15 -2.24
C VAL A 40 -10.30 -9.22 -3.58
N ALA A 41 -11.38 -8.46 -3.75
CA ALA A 41 -12.17 -8.47 -4.97
C ALA A 41 -11.39 -8.06 -6.23
N PHE A 42 -10.32 -7.26 -6.10
CA PHE A 42 -9.43 -6.97 -7.25
C PHE A 42 -8.74 -8.22 -7.79
N PHE A 43 -8.48 -9.20 -6.94
CA PHE A 43 -7.82 -10.46 -7.32
C PHE A 43 -8.81 -11.54 -7.73
N THR A 44 -9.93 -11.67 -7.02
CA THR A 44 -10.93 -12.73 -7.22
C THR A 44 -11.96 -12.38 -8.27
N ASP A 45 -12.49 -11.14 -8.22
CA ASP A 45 -13.60 -10.67 -9.05
C ASP A 45 -13.15 -9.82 -10.23
N SER A 46 -11.86 -9.43 -10.27
CA SER A 46 -11.28 -8.55 -11.29
C SER A 46 -12.05 -7.24 -11.47
N LYS A 47 -12.54 -6.67 -10.38
CA LYS A 47 -13.28 -5.39 -10.36
C LYS A 47 -13.26 -4.73 -8.98
N PRO A 48 -13.42 -3.40 -8.90
CA PRO A 48 -13.65 -2.74 -7.62
C PRO A 48 -15.04 -3.11 -7.07
N VAL A 49 -15.07 -3.59 -5.83
CA VAL A 49 -16.29 -3.91 -5.08
C VAL A 49 -16.25 -3.14 -3.76
N SER A 50 -17.33 -2.46 -3.41
CA SER A 50 -17.43 -1.80 -2.10
C SER A 50 -17.51 -2.83 -0.99
N GLY A 51 -16.68 -2.65 0.04
CA GLY A 51 -16.75 -3.44 1.25
C GLY A 51 -17.85 -2.93 2.19
N SER A 52 -18.23 -3.77 3.14
CA SER A 52 -19.18 -3.46 4.21
C SER A 52 -18.41 -3.11 5.49
N PRO A 53 -18.76 -2.03 6.20
CA PRO A 53 -18.15 -1.71 7.49
C PRO A 53 -18.42 -2.78 8.57
N PHE A 54 -19.42 -3.64 8.35
CA PHE A 54 -19.74 -4.76 9.25
C PHE A 54 -18.85 -5.98 9.00
N ILE A 55 -18.15 -6.04 7.88
CA ILE A 55 -17.24 -7.12 7.51
C ILE A 55 -15.84 -6.51 7.37
N ALA A 56 -15.16 -6.32 8.48
CA ALA A 56 -13.91 -5.58 8.54
C ALA A 56 -12.79 -6.37 9.23
N ALA A 57 -11.54 -6.03 8.90
CA ALA A 57 -10.35 -6.46 9.60
C ALA A 57 -9.33 -5.31 9.70
N GLU A 58 -8.49 -5.36 10.73
CA GLU A 58 -7.40 -4.41 10.89
C GLU A 58 -6.08 -5.00 10.38
N TYR A 59 -5.32 -4.19 9.66
CA TYR A 59 -3.97 -4.52 9.23
C TYR A 59 -3.13 -3.26 9.08
N GLN A 60 -1.92 -3.26 9.63
CA GLN A 60 -1.00 -2.12 9.59
C GLN A 60 -1.65 -0.79 10.03
N GLY A 61 -2.41 -0.83 11.13
CA GLY A 61 -3.05 0.36 11.71
C GLY A 61 -4.17 0.97 10.86
N ALA A 62 -4.67 0.26 9.86
CA ALA A 62 -5.79 0.65 9.02
C ALA A 62 -6.90 -0.40 9.04
N THR A 63 -8.15 0.05 8.82
CA THR A 63 -9.32 -0.80 8.76
C THR A 63 -9.67 -1.10 7.30
N TYR A 64 -9.71 -2.37 6.94
CA TYR A 64 -10.10 -2.87 5.62
C TYR A 64 -11.53 -3.40 5.67
N PHE A 65 -12.33 -3.03 4.68
CA PHE A 65 -13.70 -3.51 4.52
C PHE A 65 -13.78 -4.58 3.43
N PHE A 66 -14.66 -5.56 3.62
CA PHE A 66 -14.85 -6.66 2.68
C PHE A 66 -16.30 -6.81 2.29
N ALA A 67 -16.55 -7.29 1.07
CA ALA A 67 -17.90 -7.55 0.57
C ALA A 67 -18.50 -8.83 1.17
N THR A 68 -17.66 -9.79 1.54
CA THR A 68 -18.06 -11.09 2.09
C THR A 68 -17.15 -11.53 3.22
N GLU A 69 -17.65 -12.41 4.10
CA GLU A 69 -16.82 -13.05 5.14
C GLU A 69 -15.72 -13.94 4.55
N GLU A 70 -15.93 -14.50 3.35
CA GLU A 70 -14.93 -15.26 2.64
C GLU A 70 -13.74 -14.38 2.24
N HIS A 71 -13.99 -13.20 1.67
CA HIS A 71 -12.94 -12.24 1.33
C HIS A 71 -12.19 -11.76 2.57
N LYS A 72 -12.91 -11.47 3.65
CA LYS A 72 -12.28 -11.15 4.95
C LYS A 72 -11.37 -12.28 5.41
N LYS A 73 -11.84 -13.53 5.31
CA LYS A 73 -11.01 -14.70 5.68
C LYS A 73 -9.76 -14.80 4.81
N LEU A 74 -9.87 -14.68 3.49
CA LEU A 74 -8.72 -14.68 2.57
C LEU A 74 -7.71 -13.59 2.92
N PHE A 75 -8.21 -12.39 3.24
CA PHE A 75 -7.35 -11.29 3.66
C PHE A 75 -6.64 -11.60 4.98
N THR A 76 -7.37 -12.06 6.01
CA THR A 76 -6.80 -12.33 7.34
C THR A 76 -5.79 -13.48 7.33
N ASP A 77 -5.99 -14.46 6.45
CA ASP A 77 -5.04 -15.58 6.25
C ASP A 77 -3.74 -15.10 5.55
N SER A 78 -3.82 -14.09 4.70
CA SER A 78 -2.67 -13.59 3.91
C SER A 78 -2.75 -12.08 3.64
N PRO A 79 -2.67 -11.21 4.65
CA PRO A 79 -2.91 -9.78 4.47
C PRO A 79 -1.94 -9.12 3.48
N SER A 80 -0.66 -9.51 3.51
CA SER A 80 0.37 -8.96 2.63
C SER A 80 0.14 -9.25 1.14
N LYS A 81 -0.62 -10.32 0.83
CA LYS A 81 -0.99 -10.67 -0.55
C LYS A 81 -2.05 -9.71 -1.10
N TYR A 82 -3.04 -9.37 -0.27
CA TYR A 82 -4.23 -8.63 -0.72
C TYR A 82 -4.17 -7.13 -0.41
N ALA A 83 -3.32 -6.72 0.52
CA ALA A 83 -3.10 -5.29 0.76
C ALA A 83 -2.44 -4.63 -0.46
N PRO A 84 -2.81 -3.38 -0.80
CA PRO A 84 -2.20 -2.69 -1.92
C PRO A 84 -0.74 -2.36 -1.64
N GLN A 85 0.07 -2.34 -2.70
CA GLN A 85 1.45 -1.93 -2.61
C GLN A 85 1.55 -0.47 -2.15
N PHE A 86 2.65 -0.14 -1.48
CA PHE A 86 2.92 1.21 -1.00
C PHE A 86 1.80 1.78 -0.13
N GLY A 87 1.22 0.94 0.73
CA GLY A 87 0.13 1.33 1.64
C GLY A 87 -1.11 1.88 0.93
N GLY A 88 -1.31 1.61 -0.36
CA GLY A 88 -2.42 2.15 -1.15
C GLY A 88 -2.24 3.61 -1.57
N PHE A 89 -1.03 4.17 -1.49
CA PHE A 89 -0.70 5.45 -2.13
C PHE A 89 -0.47 5.27 -3.63
N CYS A 90 -0.50 6.39 -4.37
CA CYS A 90 -0.20 6.42 -5.79
C CYS A 90 1.18 5.84 -6.08
N ALA A 91 1.26 4.70 -6.76
CA ALA A 91 2.51 3.99 -7.03
C ALA A 91 3.50 4.83 -7.84
N PHE A 92 3.04 5.60 -8.85
CA PHE A 92 3.88 6.54 -9.58
C PHE A 92 4.36 7.69 -8.68
N GLY A 93 3.51 8.14 -7.74
CA GLY A 93 3.90 9.13 -6.73
C GLY A 93 5.08 8.64 -5.90
N VAL A 94 5.00 7.41 -5.41
CA VAL A 94 6.09 6.78 -4.64
C VAL A 94 7.35 6.64 -5.48
N ALA A 95 7.23 6.29 -6.77
CA ALA A 95 8.38 6.22 -7.68
C ALA A 95 9.12 7.56 -7.84
N ILE A 96 8.46 8.69 -7.61
CA ILE A 96 9.05 10.04 -7.62
C ILE A 96 9.21 10.64 -6.21
N ASP A 97 9.30 9.79 -5.18
CA ASP A 97 9.50 10.15 -3.76
C ASP A 97 8.41 11.08 -3.19
N LYS A 98 7.13 10.83 -3.56
CA LYS A 98 5.98 11.61 -3.10
C LYS A 98 4.78 10.72 -2.77
N LEU A 99 3.97 11.16 -1.81
CA LEU A 99 2.71 10.52 -1.44
C LEU A 99 1.54 11.29 -2.03
N PHE A 100 0.68 10.59 -2.76
CA PHE A 100 -0.57 11.13 -3.32
C PHE A 100 -1.73 10.18 -3.06
N PRO A 101 -2.97 10.71 -2.97
CA PRO A 101 -4.17 9.89 -2.95
C PRO A 101 -4.32 9.12 -4.26
N VAL A 102 -5.30 8.25 -4.32
CA VAL A 102 -5.57 7.40 -5.48
C VAL A 102 -7.00 7.53 -5.97
N ASP A 103 -7.19 7.26 -7.23
CA ASP A 103 -8.48 6.98 -7.84
C ASP A 103 -8.63 5.46 -7.97
N ILE A 104 -9.69 4.91 -7.38
CA ILE A 104 -9.92 3.47 -7.36
C ILE A 104 -10.05 2.87 -8.78
N THR A 105 -10.47 3.65 -9.77
CA THR A 105 -10.57 3.22 -11.15
C THR A 105 -9.22 2.95 -11.82
N THR A 106 -8.11 3.32 -11.16
CA THR A 106 -6.75 3.11 -11.64
C THR A 106 -6.12 1.82 -11.15
N TRP A 107 -6.90 0.95 -10.54
CA TRP A 107 -6.40 -0.32 -10.03
C TRP A 107 -5.82 -1.19 -11.12
N GLN A 108 -4.78 -1.93 -10.76
CA GLN A 108 -4.26 -3.03 -11.56
C GLN A 108 -3.60 -4.07 -10.65
N VAL A 109 -3.83 -5.34 -10.95
CA VAL A 109 -3.09 -6.46 -10.36
C VAL A 109 -2.06 -6.91 -11.39
N ARG A 110 -0.77 -6.79 -11.05
CA ARG A 110 0.35 -7.26 -11.85
C ARG A 110 1.35 -7.97 -10.96
N ASN A 111 1.88 -9.10 -11.41
CA ASN A 111 2.81 -9.93 -10.65
C ASN A 111 2.27 -10.23 -9.24
N GLU A 112 0.97 -10.58 -9.14
CA GLU A 112 0.24 -10.86 -7.89
C GLU A 112 0.25 -9.71 -6.87
N LYS A 113 0.41 -8.47 -7.31
CA LYS A 113 0.43 -7.27 -6.48
C LYS A 113 -0.59 -6.25 -6.97
N LEU A 114 -1.32 -5.64 -6.03
CA LEU A 114 -2.29 -4.57 -6.31
C LEU A 114 -1.59 -3.21 -6.29
N TYR A 115 -1.67 -2.48 -7.40
CA TYR A 115 -1.19 -1.11 -7.53
C TYR A 115 -2.34 -0.16 -7.81
N LEU A 116 -2.25 1.03 -7.23
CA LEU A 116 -3.20 2.12 -7.40
C LEU A 116 -2.47 3.39 -7.85
N ASN A 117 -3.12 4.25 -8.60
CA ASN A 117 -2.55 5.51 -9.05
C ASN A 117 -3.53 6.68 -8.85
N LEU A 118 -3.03 7.91 -8.98
CA LEU A 118 -3.79 9.14 -8.72
C LEU A 118 -4.95 9.33 -9.71
N ASN A 119 -4.73 9.03 -10.99
CA ASN A 119 -5.71 9.14 -12.07
C ASN A 119 -5.23 8.35 -13.30
N GLN A 120 -6.07 8.27 -14.33
CA GLN A 120 -5.77 7.51 -15.56
C GLN A 120 -4.54 8.03 -16.31
N GLY A 121 -4.28 9.35 -16.32
CA GLY A 121 -3.08 9.92 -16.93
C GLY A 121 -1.80 9.49 -16.22
N ILE A 122 -1.84 9.41 -14.90
CA ILE A 122 -0.72 8.93 -14.07
C ILE A 122 -0.56 7.40 -14.20
N LEU A 123 -1.66 6.64 -14.26
CA LEU A 123 -1.60 5.21 -14.55
C LEU A 123 -0.89 4.94 -15.89
N LYS A 124 -1.21 5.70 -16.93
CA LYS A 124 -0.52 5.60 -18.22
C LYS A 124 0.99 5.87 -18.11
N LYS A 125 1.40 6.89 -17.33
CA LYS A 125 2.82 7.18 -17.08
C LYS A 125 3.49 6.07 -16.29
N PHE A 126 2.82 5.53 -15.28
CA PHE A 126 3.33 4.40 -14.49
C PHE A 126 3.56 3.16 -15.37
N ASN A 127 2.64 2.87 -16.28
CA ASN A 127 2.71 1.71 -17.18
C ASN A 127 3.68 1.89 -18.35
N ALA A 128 4.09 3.11 -18.69
CA ALA A 128 5.06 3.36 -19.76
C ALA A 128 6.44 2.76 -19.46
N ASP A 129 6.81 2.65 -18.19
CA ASP A 129 8.00 1.96 -17.69
C ASP A 129 7.63 1.29 -16.34
N PHE A 130 6.78 0.27 -16.40
CA PHE A 130 6.22 -0.35 -15.20
C PHE A 130 7.32 -0.89 -14.27
N GLU A 131 8.23 -1.70 -14.78
CA GLU A 131 9.28 -2.33 -13.97
C GLU A 131 10.25 -1.28 -13.40
N GLY A 132 10.65 -0.29 -14.19
CA GLY A 132 11.51 0.79 -13.72
C GLY A 132 10.83 1.68 -12.67
N ASN A 133 9.53 1.94 -12.82
CA ASN A 133 8.77 2.71 -11.84
C ASN A 133 8.53 1.92 -10.55
N VAL A 134 8.27 0.61 -10.63
CA VAL A 134 8.18 -0.26 -9.44
C VAL A 134 9.52 -0.28 -8.70
N ALA A 135 10.64 -0.50 -9.40
CA ALA A 135 11.95 -0.51 -8.77
C ALA A 135 12.29 0.83 -8.06
N LYS A 136 11.93 1.97 -8.66
CA LYS A 136 12.09 3.29 -8.02
C LYS A 136 11.19 3.41 -6.79
N ALA A 137 9.94 2.97 -6.88
CA ALA A 137 9.01 3.00 -5.78
C ALA A 137 9.47 2.13 -4.61
N ASP A 138 9.92 0.91 -4.87
CA ASP A 138 10.48 0.00 -3.85
C ASP A 138 11.70 0.62 -3.13
N LYS A 139 12.57 1.31 -3.88
CA LYS A 139 13.72 2.04 -3.33
C LYS A 139 13.32 3.22 -2.44
N ASN A 140 12.29 3.97 -2.83
CA ASN A 140 11.88 5.19 -2.12
C ASN A 140 10.97 4.89 -0.92
N TRP A 141 10.19 3.79 -0.99
CA TRP A 141 9.16 3.48 -0.01
C TRP A 141 9.65 3.45 1.45
N PRO A 142 10.77 2.79 1.81
CA PRO A 142 11.24 2.78 3.19
C PRO A 142 11.51 4.19 3.73
N GLY A 143 12.08 5.07 2.94
CA GLY A 143 12.33 6.47 3.32
C GLY A 143 11.04 7.26 3.54
N LEU A 144 10.04 7.06 2.67
CA LEU A 144 8.72 7.68 2.81
C LEU A 144 8.00 7.21 4.08
N VAL A 145 8.09 5.91 4.41
CA VAL A 145 7.53 5.36 5.65
C VAL A 145 8.19 5.99 6.88
N VAL A 146 9.50 6.04 6.94
CA VAL A 146 10.23 6.67 8.06
C VAL A 146 9.84 8.14 8.23
N LYS A 147 9.73 8.88 7.13
CA LYS A 147 9.43 10.32 7.12
C LYS A 147 7.98 10.63 7.52
N ASN A 148 7.02 9.77 7.15
CA ASN A 148 5.58 10.04 7.25
C ASN A 148 4.84 9.07 8.19
N GLY A 149 5.39 7.91 8.51
CA GLY A 149 4.75 6.86 9.30
C GLY A 149 4.38 7.24 10.73
N LYS A 150 4.88 8.37 11.24
CA LYS A 150 4.48 8.95 12.52
C LYS A 150 3.33 9.96 12.41
N SER A 151 2.94 10.32 11.20
CA SER A 151 1.85 11.27 10.93
C SER A 151 0.60 10.47 10.59
N SER A 152 -0.20 10.17 11.59
CA SER A 152 -1.52 9.53 11.43
C SER A 152 -2.56 10.43 10.78
N ASP A 153 -2.16 11.56 10.19
CA ASP A 153 -3.08 12.60 9.72
C ASP A 153 -3.01 12.76 8.20
N THR A 154 -3.80 11.90 7.53
CA THR A 154 -4.01 11.98 6.07
C THR A 154 -4.65 13.29 5.61
N ALA A 155 -5.25 14.07 6.51
CA ALA A 155 -5.79 15.39 6.19
C ALA A 155 -4.69 16.34 5.69
N SER A 156 -3.46 16.23 6.21
CA SER A 156 -2.32 17.03 5.76
C SER A 156 -1.80 16.65 4.37
N LEU A 157 -2.03 15.41 3.93
CA LEU A 157 -1.63 14.93 2.59
C LEU A 157 -2.59 15.42 1.50
N ASN A 158 -3.87 15.55 1.83
CA ASN A 158 -4.88 16.11 0.91
C ASN A 158 -4.63 17.60 0.61
N LEU A 159 -3.99 18.33 1.53
CA LEU A 159 -3.61 19.73 1.29
C LEU A 159 -2.50 19.87 0.24
N LYS A 160 -1.58 18.89 0.18
CA LYS A 160 -0.49 18.86 -0.81
C LYS A 160 -0.96 18.39 -2.19
N ALA A 161 -2.05 17.65 -2.29
CA ALA A 161 -2.63 17.23 -3.56
C ALA A 161 -3.18 18.41 -4.40
N LYS A 162 -3.68 19.47 -3.74
CA LYS A 162 -4.11 20.72 -4.42
C LYS A 162 -2.96 21.46 -5.12
N THR A 163 -1.73 21.25 -4.66
CA THR A 163 -0.54 21.89 -5.28
C THR A 163 -0.03 21.13 -6.50
N PHE A 164 -0.56 19.93 -6.76
CA PHE A 164 -0.09 19.05 -7.84
C PHE A 164 -0.64 19.44 -9.22
N ASP A 165 -1.79 20.10 -9.27
CA ASP A 165 -2.32 20.64 -10.55
C ASP A 165 -1.35 21.64 -11.19
N GLY A 166 -0.54 22.35 -10.40
CA GLY A 166 0.53 23.23 -10.89
C GLY A 166 1.73 22.49 -11.50
N LEU A 167 2.03 21.27 -11.05
CA LEU A 167 3.17 20.46 -11.52
C LEU A 167 2.88 19.71 -12.83
N LEU A 168 1.61 19.52 -13.18
CA LEU A 168 1.17 18.87 -14.42
C LEU A 168 0.98 19.84 -15.60
N GLY A 169 1.32 21.12 -15.42
CA GLY A 169 1.34 22.11 -16.54
C GLY A 169 -0.06 22.43 -17.07
N ARG A 170 -1.11 22.38 -16.26
CA ARG A 170 -2.39 23.00 -16.61
C ARG A 170 -2.29 24.50 -16.36
N SER A 171 -1.76 25.21 -17.35
CA SER A 171 -2.00 26.64 -17.47
C SER A 171 -3.49 26.84 -17.65
N THR A 172 -4.14 27.40 -16.64
CA THR A 172 -5.47 28.01 -16.82
C THR A 172 -5.28 29.26 -17.68
N LYS A 173 -5.70 29.18 -18.93
CA LYS A 173 -6.15 30.34 -19.69
C LYS A 173 -7.64 30.45 -19.58
#